data_1e175cb9462c293e0e1f48543c9d9f61
#
_entry.id   1e175cb9462c293e0e1f48543c9d9f61
#
_cell.length_a   1.000
_cell.length_b   1.000
_cell.length_c   1.000
_cell.angle_alpha   90.00
_cell.angle_beta   90.00
_cell.angle_gamma   90.00
#
_symmetry.space_group_name_H-M   'P 1'
#
loop_
_entity.id
_entity.type
_entity.pdbx_description
1 polymer ?
#
loop_
_entity_poly.entity_id
_entity_poly.type
_entity_poly.pdbx_seq_one_letter_code
_entity_poly.pdbx_strand_id
1 'polypeptide(L)'
;MTTSPHSSMETHPDILDMHWRHEMAERATTTPQAQAVEALAFLTGVYLAASPWIAGFNGLSTLAVNNLIVGIAYALLLSGGFGRAYERTHSMAWAACALGLWTIIAPWAVAGDVSTTRSVVNNIIVGAVALLLGLAASALAGRGTPSGAERGTSATYGAGRS
;
A
#
# COMPACT_ATOMS: atom_id res chain seq x y z
N MET A 1 -45.26 16.88 -22.27
CA MET A 1 -43.80 16.62 -22.18
C MET A 1 -43.46 16.40 -20.73
N THR A 2 -43.40 15.14 -20.31
CA THR A 2 -43.07 14.75 -18.92
C THR A 2 -41.57 14.59 -18.85
N THR A 3 -40.85 15.55 -18.25
CA THR A 3 -39.47 15.44 -17.93
C THR A 3 -39.29 14.36 -16.84
N SER A 4 -38.57 13.30 -17.20
CA SER A 4 -38.30 12.15 -16.33
C SER A 4 -37.52 12.60 -15.07
N PRO A 5 -37.94 12.24 -13.85
CA PRO A 5 -37.23 12.65 -12.62
C PRO A 5 -35.83 12.03 -12.46
N HIS A 6 -35.45 11.10 -13.32
CA HIS A 6 -34.14 10.46 -13.31
C HIS A 6 -32.99 11.36 -13.81
N SER A 7 -33.27 12.36 -14.68
CA SER A 7 -32.19 13.24 -15.19
C SER A 7 -31.69 14.26 -14.20
N SER A 8 -32.44 14.55 -13.12
CA SER A 8 -31.98 15.49 -12.08
C SER A 8 -31.09 14.86 -11.01
N MET A 9 -31.13 13.53 -10.86
CA MET A 9 -30.24 12.82 -9.93
C MET A 9 -28.81 12.66 -10.49
N GLU A 10 -28.68 12.44 -11.81
CA GLU A 10 -27.37 12.27 -12.45
C GLU A 10 -26.54 13.55 -12.52
N THR A 11 -27.20 14.72 -12.45
CA THR A 11 -26.56 16.05 -12.48
C THR A 11 -26.41 16.69 -11.11
N HIS A 12 -26.70 15.97 -10.02
CA HIS A 12 -26.52 16.51 -8.67
C HIS A 12 -25.03 16.75 -8.39
N PRO A 13 -24.64 17.92 -7.87
CA PRO A 13 -23.24 18.28 -7.66
C PRO A 13 -22.47 17.26 -6.81
N ASP A 14 -23.12 16.62 -5.84
CA ASP A 14 -22.52 15.60 -4.99
C ASP A 14 -22.17 14.31 -5.76
N ILE A 15 -23.00 13.95 -6.76
CA ILE A 15 -22.77 12.77 -7.61
C ILE A 15 -21.62 13.05 -8.57
N LEU A 16 -21.56 14.26 -9.15
CA LEU A 16 -20.45 14.68 -9.99
C LEU A 16 -19.13 14.75 -9.22
N ASP A 17 -19.14 15.24 -7.98
CA ASP A 17 -17.94 15.28 -7.12
C ASP A 17 -17.47 13.86 -6.76
N MET A 18 -18.41 12.94 -6.52
CA MET A 18 -18.12 11.53 -6.26
C MET A 18 -17.51 10.82 -7.48
N HIS A 19 -18.04 11.08 -8.69
CA HIS A 19 -17.48 10.58 -9.94
C HIS A 19 -16.06 11.13 -10.19
N TRP A 20 -15.86 12.42 -9.99
CA TRP A 20 -14.54 13.06 -10.11
C TRP A 20 -13.50 12.45 -9.16
N ARG A 21 -13.88 12.20 -7.92
CA ARG A 21 -13.00 11.54 -6.93
C ARG A 21 -12.66 10.10 -7.33
N HIS A 22 -13.62 9.37 -7.89
CA HIS A 22 -13.37 8.02 -8.40
C HIS A 22 -12.42 8.02 -9.59
N GLU A 23 -12.65 8.89 -10.57
CA GLU A 23 -11.76 9.02 -11.73
C GLU A 23 -10.34 9.45 -11.36
N MET A 24 -10.19 10.38 -10.41
CA MET A 24 -8.88 10.81 -9.92
C MET A 24 -8.15 9.68 -9.17
N ALA A 25 -8.88 8.89 -8.38
CA ALA A 25 -8.32 7.74 -7.70
C ALA A 25 -7.90 6.62 -8.69
N GLU A 26 -8.69 6.37 -9.72
CA GLU A 26 -8.34 5.42 -10.78
C GLU A 26 -7.11 5.85 -11.57
N ARG A 27 -7.00 7.14 -11.91
CA ARG A 27 -5.81 7.68 -12.61
C ARG A 27 -4.55 7.60 -11.75
N ALA A 28 -4.64 7.79 -10.44
CA ALA A 28 -3.50 7.68 -9.54
C ALA A 28 -2.97 6.23 -9.43
N THR A 29 -3.86 5.23 -9.54
CA THR A 29 -3.49 3.80 -9.49
C THR A 29 -3.04 3.24 -10.84
N THR A 30 -3.28 3.95 -11.94
CA THR A 30 -2.91 3.50 -13.30
C THR A 30 -1.56 4.03 -13.79
N THR A 31 -0.79 4.71 -12.95
CA THR A 31 0.56 5.12 -13.35
C THR A 31 1.47 3.89 -13.50
N PRO A 32 2.30 3.80 -14.57
CA PRO A 32 3.21 2.68 -14.76
C PRO A 32 4.13 2.43 -13.57
N GLN A 33 4.49 3.48 -12.84
CA GLN A 33 5.30 3.40 -11.62
C GLN A 33 4.57 2.72 -10.47
N ALA A 34 3.29 3.05 -10.25
CA ALA A 34 2.49 2.42 -9.20
C ALA A 34 2.29 0.93 -9.51
N GLN A 35 1.99 0.58 -10.75
CA GLN A 35 1.85 -0.81 -11.19
C GLN A 35 3.15 -1.60 -11.05
N ALA A 36 4.30 -0.99 -11.36
CA ALA A 36 5.60 -1.63 -11.19
C ALA A 36 5.90 -1.90 -9.71
N VAL A 37 5.65 -0.95 -8.82
CA VAL A 37 5.82 -1.13 -7.37
C VAL A 37 4.89 -2.23 -6.85
N GLU A 38 3.63 -2.25 -7.26
CA GLU A 38 2.65 -3.26 -6.88
C GLU A 38 3.09 -4.67 -7.33
N ALA A 39 3.48 -4.82 -8.60
CA ALA A 39 3.96 -6.08 -9.15
C ALA A 39 5.23 -6.59 -8.44
N LEU A 40 6.21 -5.71 -8.22
CA LEU A 40 7.43 -6.06 -7.50
C LEU A 40 7.16 -6.42 -6.04
N ALA A 41 6.24 -5.72 -5.39
CA ALA A 41 5.84 -6.00 -4.02
C ALA A 41 5.14 -7.36 -3.91
N PHE A 42 4.23 -7.67 -4.84
CA PHE A 42 3.59 -8.98 -4.91
C PHE A 42 4.62 -10.10 -5.08
N LEU A 43 5.53 -9.97 -6.04
CA LEU A 43 6.59 -10.96 -6.27
C LEU A 43 7.52 -11.10 -5.06
N THR A 44 7.85 -10.00 -4.37
CA THR A 44 8.65 -10.02 -3.15
C THR A 44 7.95 -10.78 -2.04
N GLY A 45 6.64 -10.57 -1.86
CA GLY A 45 5.85 -11.31 -0.87
C GLY A 45 5.75 -12.80 -1.18
N VAL A 46 5.53 -13.16 -2.44
CA VAL A 46 5.51 -14.57 -2.88
C VAL A 46 6.89 -15.22 -2.69
N TYR A 47 7.98 -14.52 -3.05
CA TYR A 47 9.31 -15.02 -2.81
C TYR A 47 9.59 -15.21 -1.30
N LEU A 48 9.22 -14.23 -0.45
CA LEU A 48 9.38 -14.34 1.00
C LEU A 48 8.65 -15.56 1.55
N ALA A 49 7.41 -15.80 1.10
CA ALA A 49 6.63 -16.97 1.50
C ALA A 49 7.31 -18.28 1.10
N ALA A 50 7.91 -18.35 -0.09
CA ALA A 50 8.60 -19.55 -0.61
C ALA A 50 10.07 -19.66 -0.17
N SER A 51 10.65 -18.58 0.37
CA SER A 51 12.09 -18.48 0.65
C SER A 51 12.67 -19.59 1.54
N PRO A 52 11.97 -20.15 2.54
CA PRO A 52 12.50 -21.25 3.34
C PRO A 52 12.88 -22.48 2.52
N TRP A 53 12.11 -22.75 1.48
CA TRP A 53 12.37 -23.89 0.58
C TRP A 53 13.39 -23.54 -0.51
N ILE A 54 13.33 -22.33 -1.05
CA ILE A 54 14.26 -21.86 -2.09
C ILE A 54 15.67 -21.68 -1.51
N ALA A 55 15.79 -21.02 -0.37
CA ALA A 55 17.08 -20.75 0.29
C ALA A 55 17.56 -21.92 1.18
N GLY A 56 16.73 -22.97 1.37
CA GLY A 56 17.12 -24.20 2.03
C GLY A 56 17.25 -24.09 3.55
N PHE A 57 16.38 -23.30 4.20
CA PHE A 57 16.28 -23.23 5.67
C PHE A 57 14.90 -23.67 6.20
N ASN A 58 14.17 -24.46 5.43
CA ASN A 58 12.86 -25.01 5.78
C ASN A 58 12.92 -25.93 7.02
N GLY A 59 14.09 -26.42 7.41
CA GLY A 59 14.30 -27.13 8.66
C GLY A 59 14.11 -26.24 9.92
N LEU A 60 14.16 -24.91 9.79
CA LEU A 60 13.80 -23.96 10.83
C LEU A 60 12.28 -23.70 10.78
N SER A 61 11.49 -24.66 11.24
CA SER A 61 10.04 -24.71 11.06
C SER A 61 9.33 -23.42 11.51
N THR A 62 9.70 -22.85 12.65
CA THR A 62 9.09 -21.61 13.17
C THR A 62 9.37 -20.43 12.26
N LEU A 63 10.60 -20.29 11.77
CA LEU A 63 10.98 -19.21 10.84
C LEU A 63 10.36 -19.43 9.47
N ALA A 64 10.25 -20.68 9.01
CA ALA A 64 9.60 -21.02 7.74
C ALA A 64 8.11 -20.64 7.75
N VAL A 65 7.40 -20.98 8.81
CA VAL A 65 5.98 -20.59 8.99
C VAL A 65 5.85 -19.07 9.12
N ASN A 66 6.74 -18.41 9.86
CA ASN A 66 6.74 -16.95 9.94
C ASN A 66 6.90 -16.31 8.57
N ASN A 67 7.87 -16.72 7.76
CA ASN A 67 8.10 -16.19 6.43
C ASN A 67 6.93 -16.45 5.48
N LEU A 68 6.29 -17.61 5.59
CA LEU A 68 5.10 -17.94 4.82
C LEU A 68 3.95 -16.96 5.14
N ILE A 69 3.64 -16.77 6.41
CA ILE A 69 2.54 -15.88 6.86
C ILE A 69 2.85 -14.43 6.49
N VAL A 70 4.05 -13.96 6.81
CA VAL A 70 4.47 -12.56 6.53
C VAL A 70 4.51 -12.30 5.03
N GLY A 71 5.00 -13.25 4.22
CA GLY A 71 5.06 -13.13 2.77
C GLY A 71 3.67 -13.03 2.14
N ILE A 72 2.73 -13.87 2.56
CA ILE A 72 1.33 -13.82 2.09
C ILE A 72 0.69 -12.50 2.52
N ALA A 73 0.84 -12.09 3.79
CA ALA A 73 0.29 -10.83 4.28
C ALA A 73 0.86 -9.63 3.50
N TYR A 74 2.16 -9.61 3.23
CA TYR A 74 2.82 -8.57 2.47
C TYR A 74 2.30 -8.50 1.02
N ALA A 75 2.19 -9.64 0.34
CA ALA A 75 1.65 -9.73 -1.01
C ALA A 75 0.22 -9.18 -1.07
N LEU A 76 -0.64 -9.57 -0.14
CA LEU A 76 -2.03 -9.12 -0.08
C LEU A 76 -2.16 -7.63 0.25
N LEU A 77 -1.34 -7.09 1.14
CA LEU A 77 -1.37 -5.67 1.51
C LEU A 77 -1.07 -4.76 0.33
N LEU A 78 -0.10 -5.11 -0.50
CA LEU A 78 0.37 -4.25 -1.59
C LEU A 78 -0.23 -4.58 -2.95
N SER A 79 -0.89 -5.73 -3.12
CA SER A 79 -1.62 -6.07 -4.37
C SER A 79 -3.05 -5.50 -4.44
N GLY A 80 -3.42 -4.59 -3.55
CA GLY A 80 -4.76 -3.98 -3.54
C GLY A 80 -5.89 -4.93 -3.13
N GLY A 81 -5.57 -6.12 -2.59
CA GLY A 81 -6.54 -7.17 -2.23
C GLY A 81 -7.57 -6.78 -1.14
N PHE A 82 -7.40 -5.64 -0.47
CA PHE A 82 -8.29 -5.17 0.60
C PHE A 82 -9.10 -3.92 0.25
N GLY A 83 -9.24 -3.58 -1.03
CA GLY A 83 -10.13 -2.52 -1.50
C GLY A 83 -9.51 -1.12 -1.53
N ARG A 84 -9.88 -0.39 -2.57
CA ARG A 84 -9.30 0.85 -3.09
C ARG A 84 -9.72 2.13 -2.35
N ALA A 85 -9.88 2.13 -1.02
CA ALA A 85 -10.15 3.36 -0.29
C ALA A 85 -8.83 4.07 0.04
N TYR A 86 -8.70 5.31 -0.38
CA TYR A 86 -7.49 6.17 -0.26
C TYR A 86 -6.87 6.19 1.16
N GLU A 87 -7.68 6.26 2.21
CA GLU A 87 -7.20 6.24 3.60
C GLU A 87 -6.57 4.89 3.99
N ARG A 88 -7.01 3.80 3.35
CA ARG A 88 -6.45 2.46 3.58
C ARG A 88 -5.08 2.27 2.93
N THR A 89 -4.82 2.87 1.76
CA THR A 89 -3.54 2.68 1.06
C THR A 89 -2.36 3.25 1.84
N HIS A 90 -2.55 4.36 2.56
CA HIS A 90 -1.49 4.94 3.39
C HIS A 90 -1.16 4.05 4.60
N SER A 91 -2.16 3.61 5.34
CA SER A 91 -1.97 2.70 6.48
C SER A 91 -1.45 1.32 6.06
N MET A 92 -1.86 0.80 4.90
CA MET A 92 -1.37 -0.46 4.35
C MET A 92 0.10 -0.38 3.92
N ALA A 93 0.53 0.74 3.34
CA ALA A 93 1.93 0.95 3.00
C ALA A 93 2.82 0.99 4.25
N TRP A 94 2.37 1.61 5.34
CA TRP A 94 3.08 1.60 6.62
C TRP A 94 3.10 0.20 7.25
N ALA A 95 2.00 -0.55 7.16
CA ALA A 95 1.96 -1.95 7.60
C ALA A 95 2.95 -2.80 6.79
N ALA A 96 3.06 -2.58 5.48
CA ALA A 96 4.07 -3.25 4.64
C ALA A 96 5.50 -2.90 5.04
N CYS A 97 5.78 -1.64 5.39
CA CYS A 97 7.08 -1.23 5.94
C CYS A 97 7.38 -1.97 7.26
N ALA A 98 6.40 -2.08 8.15
CA ALA A 98 6.56 -2.80 9.41
C ALA A 98 6.83 -4.29 9.18
N LEU A 99 6.16 -4.94 8.21
CA LEU A 99 6.42 -6.33 7.84
C LEU A 99 7.80 -6.51 7.22
N GLY A 100 8.27 -5.56 6.40
CA GLY A 100 9.62 -5.57 5.86
C GLY A 100 10.69 -5.48 6.97
N LEU A 101 10.50 -4.58 7.92
CA LEU A 101 11.37 -4.46 9.09
C LEU A 101 11.32 -5.72 9.98
N TRP A 102 10.12 -6.25 10.21
CA TRP A 102 9.94 -7.51 10.94
C TRP A 102 10.71 -8.66 10.28
N THR A 103 10.64 -8.77 8.95
CA THR A 103 11.36 -9.81 8.20
C THR A 103 12.87 -9.76 8.43
N ILE A 104 13.45 -8.56 8.56
CA ILE A 104 14.87 -8.40 8.89
C ILE A 104 15.18 -8.94 10.29
N ILE A 105 14.31 -8.70 11.26
CA ILE A 105 14.52 -9.05 12.68
C ILE A 105 14.15 -10.52 12.96
N ALA A 106 13.25 -11.10 12.17
CA ALA A 106 12.66 -12.42 12.38
C ALA A 106 13.67 -13.56 12.62
N PRO A 107 14.84 -13.65 11.95
CA PRO A 107 15.79 -14.72 12.21
C PRO A 107 16.22 -14.80 13.68
N TRP A 108 16.40 -13.68 14.35
CA TRP A 108 16.79 -13.63 15.76
C TRP A 108 15.58 -13.72 16.70
N ALA A 109 14.48 -13.08 16.34
CA ALA A 109 13.29 -13.05 17.18
C ALA A 109 12.53 -14.39 17.20
N VAL A 110 12.53 -15.13 16.08
CA VAL A 110 11.71 -16.33 15.88
C VAL A 110 12.55 -17.60 15.93
N ALA A 111 13.75 -17.62 15.35
CA ALA A 111 14.63 -18.80 15.33
C ALA A 111 15.72 -18.75 16.41
N GLY A 112 16.03 -17.57 16.96
CA GLY A 112 17.03 -17.42 18.00
C GLY A 112 18.42 -17.96 17.62
N ASP A 113 19.04 -18.69 18.51
CA ASP A 113 20.41 -19.24 18.36
C ASP A 113 20.51 -20.32 17.25
N VAL A 114 19.40 -20.87 16.76
CA VAL A 114 19.41 -21.85 15.66
C VAL A 114 19.34 -21.21 14.28
N SER A 115 19.32 -19.87 14.21
CA SER A 115 19.37 -19.17 12.93
C SER A 115 20.68 -19.46 12.19
N THR A 116 20.60 -19.66 10.89
CA THR A 116 21.76 -19.93 10.04
C THR A 116 22.14 -18.68 9.26
N THR A 117 23.41 -18.56 8.86
CA THR A 117 23.86 -17.44 7.99
C THR A 117 22.99 -17.32 6.76
N ARG A 118 22.54 -18.43 6.18
CA ARG A 118 21.67 -18.47 5.01
C ARG A 118 20.31 -17.85 5.28
N SER A 119 19.68 -18.20 6.41
CA SER A 119 18.39 -17.63 6.80
C SER A 119 18.49 -16.15 7.14
N VAL A 120 19.54 -15.74 7.84
CA VAL A 120 19.80 -14.33 8.18
C VAL A 120 19.99 -13.48 6.93
N VAL A 121 20.91 -13.88 6.04
CA VAL A 121 21.21 -13.13 4.81
C VAL A 121 19.97 -13.03 3.93
N ASN A 122 19.24 -14.13 3.73
CA ASN A 122 18.01 -14.11 2.94
C ASN A 122 16.98 -13.12 3.52
N ASN A 123 16.72 -13.18 4.83
CA ASN A 123 15.72 -12.33 5.46
C ASN A 123 16.13 -10.86 5.48
N ILE A 124 17.42 -10.55 5.63
CA ILE A 124 17.92 -9.17 5.53
C ILE A 124 17.70 -8.62 4.13
N ILE A 125 18.09 -9.35 3.09
CA ILE A 125 17.95 -8.90 1.71
C ILE A 125 16.47 -8.70 1.34
N VAL A 126 15.65 -9.72 1.58
CA VAL A 126 14.23 -9.66 1.21
C VAL A 126 13.46 -8.65 2.04
N GLY A 127 13.76 -8.56 3.34
CA GLY A 127 13.16 -7.58 4.23
C GLY A 127 13.54 -6.14 3.86
N ALA A 128 14.79 -5.90 3.44
CA ALA A 128 15.22 -4.60 2.94
C ALA A 128 14.49 -4.21 1.65
N VAL A 129 14.35 -5.14 0.70
CA VAL A 129 13.59 -4.93 -0.53
C VAL A 129 12.12 -4.64 -0.20
N ALA A 130 11.51 -5.43 0.68
CA ALA A 130 10.13 -5.25 1.11
C ALA A 130 9.92 -3.88 1.79
N LEU A 131 10.84 -3.46 2.65
CA LEU A 131 10.80 -2.13 3.29
C LEU A 131 10.88 -1.00 2.27
N LEU A 132 11.80 -1.07 1.31
CA LEU A 132 11.96 -0.06 0.27
C LEU A 132 10.71 0.03 -0.64
N LEU A 133 10.10 -1.09 -0.99
CA LEU A 133 8.86 -1.12 -1.77
C LEU A 133 7.67 -0.56 -0.97
N GLY A 134 7.58 -0.85 0.33
CA GLY A 134 6.59 -0.23 1.22
C GLY A 134 6.75 1.29 1.32
N LEU A 135 7.98 1.79 1.42
CA LEU A 135 8.29 3.22 1.41
C LEU A 135 7.96 3.86 0.04
N ALA A 136 8.26 3.18 -1.06
CA ALA A 136 7.90 3.66 -2.40
C ALA A 136 6.38 3.73 -2.56
N ALA A 137 5.64 2.73 -2.12
CA ALA A 137 4.18 2.72 -2.13
C ALA A 137 3.60 3.86 -1.28
N SER A 138 4.15 4.13 -0.09
CA SER A 138 3.70 5.25 0.76
C SER A 138 3.98 6.61 0.13
N ALA A 139 5.13 6.77 -0.54
CA ALA A 139 5.49 7.99 -1.23
C ALA A 139 4.59 8.27 -2.46
N LEU A 140 4.21 7.23 -3.20
CA LEU A 140 3.29 7.33 -4.33
C LEU A 140 1.87 7.68 -3.86
N ALA A 141 1.41 7.08 -2.77
CA ALA A 141 0.12 7.40 -2.16
C ALA A 141 0.05 8.86 -1.67
N GLY A 142 1.14 9.42 -1.13
CA GLY A 142 1.21 10.80 -0.66
C GLY A 142 1.17 11.86 -1.77
N ARG A 143 1.56 11.52 -3.00
CA ARG A 143 1.55 12.45 -4.14
C ARG A 143 0.15 12.71 -4.70
N GLY A 144 -0.84 11.91 -4.36
CA GLY A 144 -2.24 12.07 -4.80
C GLY A 144 -3.05 13.07 -3.97
N THR A 145 -2.53 13.65 -2.89
CA THR A 145 -3.22 14.67 -2.10
C THR A 145 -2.97 16.06 -2.66
N PRO A 146 -4.00 16.79 -3.15
CA PRO A 146 -3.87 18.21 -3.40
C PRO A 146 -3.57 18.90 -2.07
N SER A 147 -2.44 19.60 -2.01
CA SER A 147 -2.06 20.43 -0.87
C SER A 147 -3.20 21.42 -0.57
N GLY A 148 -3.78 21.37 0.64
CA GLY A 148 -4.90 22.22 1.07
C GLY A 148 -4.57 23.71 1.24
N ALA A 149 -3.68 24.28 0.40
CA ALA A 149 -3.20 25.65 0.48
C ALA A 149 -4.15 26.70 -0.13
N GLU A 150 -5.26 26.30 -0.79
CA GLU A 150 -6.15 27.28 -1.45
C GLU A 150 -7.46 27.58 -0.71
N ARG A 151 -7.66 27.12 0.51
CA ARG A 151 -8.90 27.38 1.27
C ARG A 151 -8.89 28.66 2.10
N GLY A 152 -7.90 29.54 1.95
CA GLY A 152 -7.68 30.72 2.80
C GLY A 152 -8.05 32.09 2.22
N THR A 153 -8.40 32.25 0.93
CA THR A 153 -8.48 33.58 0.29
C THR A 153 -9.86 34.03 -0.19
N SER A 154 -10.92 33.25 -0.01
CA SER A 154 -12.27 33.66 -0.48
C SER A 154 -13.22 34.25 0.58
N ALA A 155 -12.78 34.44 1.82
CA ALA A 155 -13.66 34.91 2.90
C ALA A 155 -13.57 36.42 3.20
N THR A 156 -12.85 37.21 2.43
CA THR A 156 -12.63 38.66 2.78
C THR A 156 -13.20 39.66 1.76
N TYR A 157 -14.07 39.23 0.85
CA TYR A 157 -14.68 40.17 -0.13
C TYR A 157 -16.22 40.21 0.02
N GLY A 158 -16.72 40.63 1.18
CA GLY A 158 -18.16 40.70 1.38
C GLY A 158 -18.66 41.53 2.54
N ALA A 159 -17.87 42.49 3.03
CA ALA A 159 -18.35 43.42 4.08
C ALA A 159 -17.97 44.86 3.73
N GLY A 160 -18.84 45.57 3.03
CA GLY A 160 -18.68 46.99 2.82
C GLY A 160 -19.49 47.51 1.65
N ARG A 161 -20.83 47.63 1.81
CA ARG A 161 -21.65 48.68 1.16
C ARG A 161 -23.00 48.73 1.91
N SER A 162 -23.06 49.65 2.86
CA SER A 162 -24.27 50.33 3.31
C SER A 162 -24.39 51.61 2.50
#